data_17f4cdb989adffcebd1e7eec0a55280b
#
_entry.id   17f4cdb989adffcebd1e7eec0a55280b
#
_cell.length_a   1.000
_cell.length_b   1.000
_cell.length_c   1.000
_cell.angle_alpha   90.00
_cell.angle_beta   90.00
_cell.angle_gamma   90.00
#
_symmetry.space_group_name_H-M   'P 1'
#
loop_
_entity.id
_entity.type
_entity.pdbx_description
1 polymer ?
#
loop_
_entity_poly.entity_id
_entity_poly.type
_entity_poly.pdbx_seq_one_letter_code
_entity_poly.pdbx_strand_id
1 'polypeptide(L)'
;MSELLSDKDIKSERGELNDWSYDGVKISKEIRFKTYMDSIDMINLIAEEAERINHHPDLKVGYCNIVVDFTSHDLGGVTKGCIQMAKYIDTETK
;
A
#
# COMPACT_ATOMS: atom_id res chain seq x y z
N MET A 1 -6.91 -6.96 -12.92
CA MET A 1 -6.73 -6.55 -11.54
C MET A 1 -6.96 -7.64 -10.54
N SER A 2 -7.69 -8.62 -10.93
CA SER A 2 -8.19 -9.62 -10.00
C SER A 2 -7.37 -10.89 -9.95
N GLU A 3 -6.20 -10.91 -10.55
CA GLU A 3 -5.35 -12.10 -10.52
C GLU A 3 -4.21 -11.90 -9.53
N LEU A 4 -3.89 -12.96 -8.80
CA LEU A 4 -2.71 -12.96 -7.94
C LEU A 4 -1.45 -12.89 -8.78
N LEU A 5 -0.49 -12.10 -8.32
CA LEU A 5 0.85 -12.11 -8.89
C LEU A 5 1.64 -13.28 -8.29
N SER A 6 2.57 -13.83 -9.06
CA SER A 6 3.47 -14.85 -8.55
C SER A 6 4.47 -14.21 -7.57
N ASP A 7 5.07 -15.02 -6.70
CA ASP A 7 6.13 -14.53 -5.80
C ASP A 7 7.24 -13.86 -6.59
N LYS A 8 7.60 -14.41 -7.74
CA LYS A 8 8.64 -13.85 -8.59
C LYS A 8 8.26 -12.45 -9.08
N ASP A 9 7.02 -12.28 -9.54
CA ASP A 9 6.55 -10.98 -10.03
C ASP A 9 6.47 -9.97 -8.89
N ILE A 10 6.01 -10.38 -7.71
CA ILE A 10 5.93 -9.49 -6.57
C ILE A 10 7.32 -9.02 -6.15
N LYS A 11 8.28 -9.92 -6.10
CA LYS A 11 9.66 -9.55 -5.74
C LYS A 11 10.28 -8.61 -6.76
N SER A 12 9.97 -8.81 -8.04
CA SER A 12 10.43 -7.93 -9.11
C SER A 12 9.82 -6.54 -8.96
N GLU A 13 8.51 -6.46 -8.78
CA GLU A 13 7.82 -5.18 -8.62
C GLU A 13 8.25 -4.47 -7.35
N ARG A 14 8.45 -5.22 -6.26
CA ARG A 14 8.88 -4.64 -4.99
C ARG A 14 10.24 -3.95 -5.12
N GLY A 15 11.08 -4.41 -6.00
CA GLY A 15 12.37 -3.78 -6.26
C GLY A 15 12.25 -2.35 -6.77
N GLU A 16 11.09 -1.98 -7.30
CA GLU A 16 10.81 -0.63 -7.78
C GLU A 16 10.04 0.21 -6.77
N LEU A 17 9.73 -0.37 -5.60
CA LEU A 17 9.01 0.31 -4.54
C LEU A 17 9.98 0.76 -3.45
N ASN A 18 9.54 1.73 -2.62
CA ASN A 18 10.37 2.30 -1.55
C ASN A 18 9.99 1.70 -0.19
N ASP A 19 10.81 0.78 0.31
CA ASP A 19 10.70 0.24 1.67
C ASP A 19 9.42 -0.56 1.96
N TRP A 20 8.87 -1.21 0.94
CA TRP A 20 7.75 -2.12 1.15
C TRP A 20 8.27 -3.51 1.47
N SER A 21 7.68 -4.14 2.48
CA SER A 21 7.96 -5.54 2.82
C SER A 21 6.93 -6.44 2.16
N TYR A 22 7.27 -7.72 2.02
CA TYR A 22 6.38 -8.73 1.46
C TYR A 22 6.53 -10.00 2.30
N ASP A 23 5.41 -10.51 2.84
CA ASP A 23 5.43 -11.67 3.72
C ASP A 23 4.81 -12.94 3.09
N GLY A 24 4.57 -12.90 1.79
CA GLY A 24 3.94 -14.02 1.08
C GLY A 24 2.44 -13.84 0.87
N VAL A 25 1.82 -12.94 1.60
CA VAL A 25 0.37 -12.68 1.55
C VAL A 25 0.07 -11.21 1.28
N LYS A 26 0.87 -10.32 1.84
CA LYS A 26 0.62 -8.87 1.73
C LYS A 26 1.93 -8.12 1.57
N ILE A 27 1.83 -6.89 1.04
CA ILE A 27 2.92 -5.92 1.10
C ILE A 27 2.55 -4.87 2.14
N SER A 28 3.57 -4.38 2.86
CA SER A 28 3.36 -3.47 3.99
C SER A 28 4.42 -2.40 4.03
N LYS A 29 4.04 -1.23 4.54
CA LYS A 29 4.98 -0.14 4.75
C LYS A 29 4.53 0.70 5.93
N GLU A 30 5.49 1.12 6.75
CA GLU A 30 5.24 2.12 7.79
C GLU A 30 5.72 3.47 7.26
N ILE A 31 4.88 4.48 7.39
CA ILE A 31 5.18 5.85 6.93
C ILE A 31 5.09 6.77 8.13
N ARG A 32 6.13 7.58 8.34
CA ARG A 32 6.21 8.52 9.45
C ARG A 32 6.06 9.94 8.95
N PHE A 33 5.42 10.77 9.77
CA PHE A 33 5.12 12.16 9.41
C PHE A 33 5.58 13.10 10.52
N LYS A 34 5.77 14.37 10.17
CA LYS A 34 6.15 15.39 11.15
C LYS A 34 4.99 15.77 12.06
N THR A 35 3.77 15.78 11.52
CA THR A 35 2.59 16.15 12.29
C THR A 35 1.49 15.11 12.11
N TYR A 36 0.58 15.08 13.08
CA TYR A 36 -0.57 14.20 13.01
C TYR A 36 -1.46 14.55 11.81
N MET A 37 -1.67 15.83 11.55
CA MET A 37 -2.50 16.25 10.43
C MET A 37 -1.89 15.86 9.09
N ASP A 38 -0.56 15.88 8.95
CA ASP A 38 0.09 15.40 7.73
C ASP A 38 -0.26 13.94 7.46
N SER A 39 -0.29 13.12 8.51
CA SER A 39 -0.66 11.71 8.33
C SER A 39 -2.13 11.56 7.94
N ILE A 40 -3.01 12.37 8.50
CA ILE A 40 -4.44 12.33 8.15
C ILE A 40 -4.64 12.78 6.70
N ASP A 41 -3.91 13.82 6.27
CA ASP A 41 -3.99 14.27 4.87
C ASP A 41 -3.57 13.16 3.92
N MET A 42 -2.51 12.41 4.25
CA MET A 42 -2.08 11.29 3.43
C MET A 42 -3.13 10.19 3.40
N ILE A 43 -3.77 9.90 4.54
CA ILE A 43 -4.84 8.90 4.60
C ILE A 43 -5.98 9.29 3.66
N ASN A 44 -6.34 10.56 3.62
CA ASN A 44 -7.39 11.04 2.71
C ASN A 44 -7.01 10.85 1.24
N LEU A 45 -5.75 11.11 0.89
CA LEU A 45 -5.27 10.87 -0.48
C LEU A 45 -5.32 9.38 -0.82
N ILE A 46 -4.87 8.53 0.09
CA ILE A 46 -4.91 7.07 -0.10
C ILE A 46 -6.35 6.61 -0.30
N ALA A 47 -7.26 7.13 0.52
CA ALA A 47 -8.67 6.76 0.44
C ALA A 47 -9.28 7.14 -0.90
N GLU A 48 -8.99 8.33 -1.40
CA GLU A 48 -9.51 8.78 -2.70
C GLU A 48 -9.03 7.88 -3.82
N GLU A 49 -7.74 7.53 -3.83
CA GLU A 49 -7.21 6.67 -4.88
C GLU A 49 -7.74 5.24 -4.74
N ALA A 50 -7.87 4.74 -3.51
CA ALA A 50 -8.42 3.41 -3.25
C ALA A 50 -9.85 3.29 -3.79
N GLU A 51 -10.65 4.34 -3.60
CA GLU A 51 -12.01 4.38 -4.13
C GLU A 51 -12.01 4.44 -5.65
N ARG A 52 -11.08 5.22 -6.23
CA ARG A 52 -11.01 5.38 -7.68
C ARG A 52 -10.72 4.07 -8.39
N ILE A 53 -9.81 3.25 -7.85
CA ILE A 53 -9.45 1.98 -8.48
C ILE A 53 -10.12 0.78 -7.83
N ASN A 54 -10.94 1.03 -6.81
CA ASN A 54 -11.66 0.00 -6.05
C ASN A 54 -10.71 -1.06 -5.47
N HIS A 55 -9.64 -0.59 -4.82
CA HIS A 55 -8.70 -1.47 -4.13
C HIS A 55 -8.19 -0.80 -2.87
N HIS A 56 -8.59 -1.33 -1.72
CA HIS A 56 -8.46 -0.67 -0.43
C HIS A 56 -7.41 -1.30 0.46
N PRO A 57 -6.58 -0.49 1.14
CA PRO A 57 -5.62 -1.00 2.11
C PRO A 57 -6.27 -1.25 3.47
N ASP A 58 -5.57 -1.99 4.31
CA ASP A 58 -5.81 -1.95 5.75
C ASP A 58 -4.82 -0.95 6.34
N LEU A 59 -5.31 -0.09 7.22
CA LEU A 59 -4.51 0.97 7.80
C LEU A 59 -4.48 0.86 9.31
N LYS A 60 -3.29 1.01 9.91
CA LYS A 60 -3.14 1.22 11.35
C LYS A 60 -2.63 2.63 11.54
N VAL A 61 -3.34 3.43 12.30
CA VAL A 61 -3.04 4.86 12.46
C VAL A 61 -2.54 5.12 13.86
N GLY A 62 -1.29 5.56 13.96
CA GLY A 62 -0.70 6.03 15.20
C GLY A 62 -0.62 7.54 15.24
N TYR A 63 0.08 8.09 16.22
CA TYR A 63 0.14 9.54 16.39
C TYR A 63 0.75 10.26 15.17
N CYS A 64 1.91 9.92 14.75
CA CYS A 64 2.53 10.53 13.56
C CYS A 64 3.02 9.45 12.61
N ASN A 65 2.31 8.33 12.55
CA ASN A 65 2.69 7.26 11.66
C ASN A 65 1.47 6.46 11.22
N ILE A 66 1.58 5.85 10.06
CA ILE A 66 0.58 4.89 9.59
C ILE A 66 1.30 3.64 9.11
N VAL A 67 0.65 2.49 9.27
CA VAL A 67 1.09 1.25 8.65
C VAL A 67 0.07 0.89 7.59
N VAL A 68 0.54 0.71 6.37
CA VAL A 68 -0.32 0.45 5.22
C VAL A 68 -0.07 -0.98 4.75
N ASP A 69 -1.12 -1.78 4.73
CA ASP A 69 -1.06 -3.16 4.24
C ASP A 69 -1.94 -3.30 3.02
N PHE A 70 -1.40 -3.91 1.95
CA PHE A 70 -2.19 -4.24 0.77
C PHE A 70 -2.17 -5.75 0.52
N THR A 71 -3.36 -6.31 0.40
CA THR A 71 -3.57 -7.69 -0.03
C THR A 71 -4.94 -7.75 -0.68
N SER A 72 -5.20 -8.78 -1.46
CA SER A 72 -6.55 -9.05 -1.92
C SER A 72 -7.18 -10.02 -0.94
N HIS A 73 -8.19 -9.57 -0.20
CA HIS A 73 -8.88 -10.43 0.77
C HIS A 73 -9.60 -11.58 0.06
N ASP A 74 -10.10 -11.33 -1.15
CA ASP A 74 -10.80 -12.34 -1.92
C ASP A 74 -9.86 -13.43 -2.44
N LEU A 75 -8.66 -13.05 -2.85
CA LEU A 75 -7.70 -13.97 -3.48
C LEU A 75 -6.62 -14.44 -2.54
N GLY A 76 -6.48 -13.80 -1.38
CA GLY A 76 -5.50 -14.21 -0.37
C GLY A 76 -4.06 -13.90 -0.73
N GLY A 77 -3.81 -12.79 -1.43
CA GLY A 77 -2.45 -12.41 -1.80
C GLY A 77 -2.37 -11.10 -2.53
N VAL A 78 -1.21 -10.82 -3.11
CA VAL A 78 -0.90 -9.54 -3.75
C VAL A 78 -1.27 -9.57 -5.22
N THR A 79 -1.96 -8.52 -5.66
CA THR A 79 -2.38 -8.34 -7.04
C THR A 79 -1.74 -7.08 -7.63
N LYS A 80 -1.98 -6.84 -8.92
CA LYS A 80 -1.55 -5.60 -9.57
C LYS A 80 -2.11 -4.36 -8.89
N GLY A 81 -3.34 -4.43 -8.38
CA GLY A 81 -3.95 -3.32 -7.66
C GLY A 81 -3.15 -2.94 -6.41
N CYS A 82 -2.62 -3.92 -5.70
CA CYS A 82 -1.76 -3.68 -4.55
C CYS A 82 -0.52 -2.90 -4.96
N ILE A 83 0.12 -3.31 -6.05
CA ILE A 83 1.33 -2.66 -6.54
C ILE A 83 1.03 -1.25 -7.04
N GLN A 84 -0.09 -1.06 -7.75
CA GLN A 84 -0.49 0.27 -8.22
C GLN A 84 -0.68 1.24 -7.04
N MET A 85 -1.34 0.79 -5.99
CA MET A 85 -1.54 1.62 -4.80
C MET A 85 -0.23 1.94 -4.11
N ALA A 86 0.67 0.96 -4.01
CA ALA A 86 1.98 1.18 -3.40
C ALA A 86 2.78 2.22 -4.18
N LYS A 87 2.76 2.15 -5.50
CA LYS A 87 3.43 3.13 -6.35
C LYS A 87 2.85 4.53 -6.16
N TYR A 88 1.53 4.63 -6.08
CA TYR A 88 0.85 5.90 -5.83
C TYR A 88 1.32 6.50 -4.50
N ILE A 89 1.33 5.70 -3.44
CA ILE A 89 1.75 6.16 -2.12
C ILE A 89 3.20 6.63 -2.14
N ASP A 90 4.08 5.86 -2.79
CA ASP A 90 5.49 6.26 -2.91
C ASP A 90 5.65 7.60 -3.64
N THR A 91 4.83 7.84 -4.65
CA THR A 91 4.84 9.11 -5.38
C THR A 91 4.41 10.26 -4.48
N GLU A 92 3.38 10.06 -3.68
CA GLU A 92 2.82 11.11 -2.83
C GLU A 92 3.64 11.37 -1.56
N THR A 93 4.49 10.43 -1.16
CA THR A 93 5.25 10.55 0.09
C THR A 93 6.74 10.87 -0.12
N LYS A 94 7.11 11.26 -1.31
CA LYS A 94 8.51 11.65 -1.59
C LYS A 94 8.96 12.83 -0.77
#